data_74c8f18d39d903e6c28ba0b48c3cf28f
#
_entry.id   74c8f18d39d903e6c28ba0b48c3cf28f
#
_cell.length_a   1.000
_cell.length_b   1.000
_cell.length_c   1.000
_cell.angle_alpha   90.00
_cell.angle_beta   90.00
_cell.angle_gamma   90.00
#
_symmetry.space_group_name_H-M   'P 1'
#
loop_
_entity.id
_entity.type
_entity.pdbx_description
1 polymer ?
#
loop_
_entity_poly.entity_id
_entity_poly.type
_entity_poly.pdbx_seq_one_letter_code
_entity_poly.pdbx_strand_id
1 'polypeptide(L)'
;MDVSYNCFSTFPTQPLNSSQLKAFGIRHQRDAEGNRILRQWPTGITTCPSLIQLQIGSNDIRKVDETLTPQLYILDIADNPNISIDVTKVCPYIEAGMYALFYDTTQDIRGCDALGIER
;
A
#
# COMPACT_ATOMS: atom_id res chain seq x y z
N MET A 1 -13.53 0.05 5.15
CA MET A 1 -14.12 -0.46 3.89
C MET A 1 -13.22 -1.53 3.31
N ASP A 2 -13.80 -2.62 2.89
CA ASP A 2 -13.05 -3.73 2.32
C ASP A 2 -13.74 -4.22 1.04
N VAL A 3 -13.04 -4.05 -0.08
CA VAL A 3 -13.49 -4.54 -1.40
C VAL A 3 -12.51 -5.57 -1.97
N SER A 4 -11.83 -6.29 -1.10
CA SER A 4 -10.88 -7.33 -1.49
C SER A 4 -11.58 -8.50 -2.19
N TYR A 5 -10.80 -9.25 -2.97
CA TYR A 5 -11.26 -10.44 -3.70
C TYR A 5 -12.35 -10.12 -4.72
N ASN A 6 -12.17 -9.03 -5.45
CA ASN A 6 -13.04 -8.60 -6.55
C ASN A 6 -12.24 -8.51 -7.84
N CYS A 7 -12.71 -7.73 -8.78
CA CYS A 7 -12.06 -7.55 -10.09
C CYS A 7 -11.86 -6.06 -10.44
N PHE A 8 -11.50 -5.25 -9.44
CA PHE A 8 -11.15 -3.85 -9.69
C PHE A 8 -9.81 -3.76 -10.43
N SER A 9 -9.77 -3.03 -11.52
CA SER A 9 -8.53 -2.69 -12.23
C SER A 9 -8.05 -1.28 -11.88
N THR A 10 -8.89 -0.49 -11.21
CA THR A 10 -8.56 0.84 -10.71
C THR A 10 -9.16 1.02 -9.31
N PHE A 11 -8.60 1.94 -8.55
CA PHE A 11 -9.13 2.26 -7.23
C PHE A 11 -10.45 3.03 -7.35
N PRO A 12 -11.47 2.67 -6.57
CA PRO A 12 -12.67 3.50 -6.47
C PRO A 12 -12.32 4.80 -5.74
N THR A 13 -12.59 5.94 -6.37
CA THR A 13 -12.16 7.24 -5.83
C THR A 13 -13.07 7.80 -4.75
N GLN A 14 -14.35 7.45 -4.77
CA GLN A 14 -15.32 8.00 -3.79
C GLN A 14 -14.97 7.68 -2.34
N PRO A 15 -14.62 6.44 -1.98
CA PRO A 15 -14.23 6.15 -0.60
C PRO A 15 -13.02 6.97 -0.14
N LEU A 16 -12.06 7.21 -1.04
CA LEU A 16 -10.85 7.94 -0.71
C LEU A 16 -11.10 9.43 -0.45
N ASN A 17 -12.24 9.96 -0.89
CA ASN A 17 -12.63 11.34 -0.64
C ASN A 17 -13.35 11.53 0.70
N SER A 18 -13.66 10.45 1.40
CA SER A 18 -14.37 10.53 2.68
C SER A 18 -13.44 10.99 3.79
N SER A 19 -13.85 12.02 4.53
CA SER A 19 -13.10 12.49 5.68
C SER A 19 -13.18 11.54 6.89
N GLN A 20 -14.03 10.52 6.82
CA GLN A 20 -14.25 9.58 7.91
C GLN A 20 -13.68 8.18 7.64
N LEU A 21 -13.15 7.94 6.45
CA LEU A 21 -12.59 6.65 6.10
C LEU A 21 -11.27 6.43 6.85
N LYS A 22 -11.20 5.39 7.68
CA LYS A 22 -10.02 5.08 8.48
C LYS A 22 -9.23 3.88 7.95
N ALA A 23 -9.90 2.94 7.31
CA ALA A 23 -9.28 1.73 6.80
C ALA A 23 -9.85 1.39 5.43
N PHE A 24 -8.97 1.04 4.50
CA PHE A 24 -9.38 0.63 3.15
C PHE A 24 -8.60 -0.59 2.71
N GLY A 25 -9.33 -1.66 2.34
CA GLY A 25 -8.75 -2.89 1.83
C GLY A 25 -9.20 -3.15 0.41
N ILE A 26 -8.24 -3.39 -0.47
CA ILE A 26 -8.48 -3.75 -1.87
C ILE A 26 -7.48 -4.83 -2.31
N ARG A 27 -7.34 -5.87 -1.49
CA ARG A 27 -6.42 -6.97 -1.77
C ARG A 27 -6.98 -7.87 -2.86
N HIS A 28 -6.07 -8.59 -3.54
CA HIS A 28 -6.41 -9.73 -4.40
C HIS A 28 -7.44 -9.40 -5.46
N GLN A 29 -7.15 -8.44 -6.34
CA GLN A 29 -8.01 -8.12 -7.48
C GLN A 29 -7.56 -8.97 -8.67
N ARG A 30 -8.49 -9.72 -9.24
CA ARG A 30 -8.20 -10.67 -10.34
C ARG A 30 -9.29 -10.58 -11.41
N ASP A 31 -8.92 -10.88 -12.67
CA ASP A 31 -9.90 -11.08 -13.72
C ASP A 31 -10.44 -12.52 -13.68
N ALA A 32 -11.31 -12.86 -14.66
CA ALA A 32 -11.94 -14.17 -14.70
C ALA A 32 -10.93 -15.32 -14.89
N GLU A 33 -9.77 -15.04 -15.46
CA GLU A 33 -8.69 -16.01 -15.68
C GLU A 33 -7.69 -16.08 -14.55
N GLY A 34 -7.89 -15.30 -13.47
CA GLY A 34 -6.99 -15.26 -12.34
C GLY A 34 -5.79 -14.33 -12.48
N ASN A 35 -5.77 -13.47 -13.50
CA ASN A 35 -4.68 -12.54 -13.70
C ASN A 35 -4.80 -11.34 -12.76
N ARG A 36 -3.64 -10.84 -12.28
CA ARG A 36 -3.57 -9.62 -11.48
C ARG A 36 -3.85 -8.42 -12.36
N ILE A 37 -4.82 -7.59 -12.00
CA ILE A 37 -5.27 -6.47 -12.83
C ILE A 37 -5.14 -5.10 -12.17
N LEU A 38 -4.94 -5.04 -10.85
CA LEU A 38 -4.76 -3.77 -10.15
C LEU A 38 -3.27 -3.45 -10.09
N ARG A 39 -2.84 -2.43 -10.87
CA ARG A 39 -1.43 -2.15 -11.12
C ARG A 39 -0.96 -0.78 -10.64
N GLN A 40 -1.87 0.12 -10.30
CA GLN A 40 -1.53 1.49 -9.96
C GLN A 40 -1.75 1.77 -8.48
N TRP A 41 -0.83 2.52 -7.88
CA TRP A 41 -0.99 3.08 -6.55
C TRP A 41 -2.17 4.07 -6.56
N PRO A 42 -2.99 4.11 -5.51
CA PRO A 42 -4.12 5.05 -5.46
C PRO A 42 -3.61 6.48 -5.31
N THR A 43 -3.78 7.28 -6.35
CA THR A 43 -3.37 8.69 -6.34
C THR A 43 -4.14 9.45 -5.26
N GLY A 44 -3.42 10.21 -4.46
CA GLY A 44 -4.02 11.03 -3.41
C GLY A 44 -4.28 10.29 -2.11
N ILE A 45 -3.85 9.03 -1.97
CA ILE A 45 -4.08 8.25 -0.75
C ILE A 45 -3.47 8.93 0.48
N THR A 46 -2.31 9.56 0.33
CA THR A 46 -1.62 10.22 1.44
C THR A 46 -2.31 11.51 1.89
N THR A 47 -3.28 12.01 1.12
CA THR A 47 -4.05 13.20 1.47
C THR A 47 -5.41 12.88 2.08
N CYS A 48 -5.75 11.61 2.24
CA CYS A 48 -6.98 11.21 2.90
C CYS A 48 -6.88 11.55 4.40
N PRO A 49 -7.73 12.45 4.93
CA PRO A 49 -7.46 13.06 6.22
C PRO A 49 -7.54 12.11 7.42
N SER A 50 -8.28 11.02 7.32
CA SER A 50 -8.47 10.09 8.44
C SER A 50 -7.98 8.68 8.16
N LEU A 51 -7.41 8.43 6.98
CA LEU A 51 -6.99 7.08 6.61
C LEU A 51 -5.71 6.69 7.35
N ILE A 52 -5.76 5.61 8.12
CA ILE A 52 -4.64 5.10 8.89
C ILE A 52 -4.19 3.71 8.44
N GLN A 53 -5.04 3.00 7.68
CA GLN A 53 -4.74 1.63 7.25
C GLN A 53 -5.09 1.44 5.78
N LEU A 54 -4.12 0.95 5.01
CA LEU A 54 -4.31 0.60 3.60
C LEU A 54 -3.80 -0.81 3.36
N GLN A 55 -4.66 -1.68 2.83
CA GLN A 55 -4.29 -3.05 2.48
C GLN A 55 -4.43 -3.23 0.97
N ILE A 56 -3.30 -3.27 0.28
CA ILE A 56 -3.23 -3.45 -1.17
C ILE A 56 -2.45 -4.70 -1.56
N GLY A 57 -2.27 -5.61 -0.61
CA GLY A 57 -1.54 -6.86 -0.84
C GLY A 57 -2.14 -7.73 -1.92
N SER A 58 -1.35 -8.62 -2.47
CA SER A 58 -1.78 -9.61 -3.48
C SER A 58 -2.37 -8.97 -4.74
N ASN A 59 -1.71 -7.94 -5.23
CA ASN A 59 -2.03 -7.27 -6.49
C ASN A 59 -0.79 -7.20 -7.39
N ASP A 60 -0.78 -6.28 -8.34
CA ASP A 60 0.38 -6.02 -9.20
C ASP A 60 0.73 -4.53 -9.19
N ILE A 61 0.64 -3.93 -8.01
CA ILE A 61 1.04 -2.53 -7.83
C ILE A 61 2.53 -2.42 -8.10
N ARG A 62 2.94 -1.47 -8.94
CA ARG A 62 4.32 -1.40 -9.44
C ARG A 62 5.09 -0.22 -8.89
N LYS A 63 4.58 1.00 -9.08
CA LYS A 63 5.29 2.21 -8.69
C LYS A 63 4.47 3.01 -7.70
N VAL A 64 5.08 3.40 -6.59
CA VAL A 64 4.45 4.27 -5.60
C VAL A 64 4.98 5.68 -5.84
N ASP A 65 4.12 6.55 -6.40
CA ASP A 65 4.50 7.90 -6.84
C ASP A 65 4.36 8.94 -5.74
N GLU A 66 3.80 8.58 -4.62
CA GLU A 66 3.56 9.51 -3.52
C GLU A 66 4.55 9.27 -2.39
N THR A 67 4.89 10.34 -1.67
CA THR A 67 5.66 10.25 -0.44
C THR A 67 4.77 9.74 0.68
N LEU A 68 5.20 8.67 1.35
CA LEU A 68 4.46 8.13 2.49
C LEU A 68 4.49 9.11 3.66
N THR A 69 3.40 9.15 4.41
CA THR A 69 3.29 9.99 5.62
C THR A 69 3.02 9.11 6.83
N PRO A 70 3.42 9.55 8.04
CA PRO A 70 3.21 8.74 9.24
C PRO A 70 1.74 8.62 9.67
N GLN A 71 0.84 9.40 9.10
CA GLN A 71 -0.59 9.26 9.37
C GLN A 71 -1.13 7.91 8.92
N LEU A 72 -0.73 7.46 7.72
CA LEU A 72 -1.05 6.12 7.21
C LEU A 72 0.01 5.16 7.75
N TYR A 73 -0.20 4.65 8.95
CA TYR A 73 0.83 3.89 9.66
C TYR A 73 0.63 2.37 9.64
N ILE A 74 -0.40 1.88 8.95
CA ILE A 74 -0.58 0.45 8.67
C ILE A 74 -0.70 0.30 7.16
N LEU A 75 0.33 -0.27 6.54
CA LEU A 75 0.40 -0.41 5.09
C LEU A 75 0.79 -1.85 4.74
N ASP A 76 -0.09 -2.55 4.05
CA ASP A 76 0.17 -3.89 3.56
C ASP A 76 0.36 -3.85 2.05
N ILE A 77 1.61 -4.08 1.62
CA ILE A 77 2.01 -4.14 0.21
C ILE A 77 2.51 -5.54 -0.18
N ALA A 78 2.40 -6.52 0.70
CA ALA A 78 2.89 -7.87 0.46
C ALA A 78 2.28 -8.47 -0.80
N ASP A 79 3.01 -9.36 -1.46
CA ASP A 79 2.57 -10.03 -2.68
C ASP A 79 2.20 -9.06 -3.81
N ASN A 80 3.04 -8.05 -3.99
CA ASN A 80 3.10 -7.21 -5.19
C ASN A 80 4.52 -7.35 -5.74
N PRO A 81 4.78 -8.34 -6.60
CA PRO A 81 6.17 -8.74 -6.91
C PRO A 81 6.97 -7.67 -7.65
N ASN A 82 6.31 -6.74 -8.32
CA ASN A 82 6.98 -5.70 -9.09
C ASN A 82 6.93 -4.32 -8.44
N ILE A 83 6.55 -4.24 -7.16
CA ILE A 83 6.44 -2.94 -6.49
C ILE A 83 7.81 -2.32 -6.24
N SER A 84 7.89 -1.00 -6.44
CA SER A 84 9.05 -0.17 -6.07
C SER A 84 8.55 0.96 -5.19
N ILE A 85 9.07 1.04 -3.98
CA ILE A 85 8.60 2.00 -2.98
C ILE A 85 9.78 2.57 -2.18
N ASP A 86 9.70 3.87 -1.88
CA ASP A 86 10.65 4.58 -1.03
C ASP A 86 9.98 4.90 0.32
N VAL A 87 10.54 4.35 1.39
CA VAL A 87 9.99 4.51 2.74
C VAL A 87 10.84 5.42 3.64
N THR A 88 11.74 6.21 3.05
CA THR A 88 12.65 7.07 3.80
C THR A 88 11.93 7.94 4.82
N LYS A 89 10.81 8.55 4.43
CA LYS A 89 10.08 9.50 5.29
C LYS A 89 9.42 8.84 6.49
N VAL A 90 9.11 7.56 6.41
CA VAL A 90 8.47 6.84 7.52
C VAL A 90 9.43 5.91 8.25
N CYS A 91 10.67 5.81 7.79
CA CYS A 91 11.67 4.94 8.41
C CYS A 91 11.87 5.20 9.91
N PRO A 92 11.95 6.44 10.40
CA PRO A 92 12.06 6.67 11.85
C PRO A 92 10.88 6.09 12.64
N TYR A 93 9.70 6.09 12.06
CA TYR A 93 8.50 5.54 12.70
C TYR A 93 8.50 4.01 12.65
N ILE A 94 9.05 3.40 11.58
CA ILE A 94 9.26 1.95 11.52
C ILE A 94 10.24 1.52 12.61
N GLU A 95 11.36 2.23 12.75
CA GLU A 95 12.36 1.94 13.76
C GLU A 95 11.81 2.06 15.18
N ALA A 96 10.93 3.02 15.40
CA ALA A 96 10.29 3.25 16.70
C ALA A 96 9.13 2.29 17.00
N GLY A 97 8.79 1.40 16.06
CA GLY A 97 7.64 0.50 16.22
C GLY A 97 6.28 1.17 16.07
N MET A 98 6.25 2.38 15.47
CA MET A 98 5.03 3.18 15.32
C MET A 98 4.45 3.13 13.90
N TYR A 99 5.05 2.35 13.02
CA TYR A 99 4.60 2.18 11.62
C TYR A 99 4.69 0.70 11.27
N ALA A 100 3.58 0.12 10.86
CA ALA A 100 3.51 -1.30 10.49
C ALA A 100 3.49 -1.44 8.97
N LEU A 101 4.60 -1.92 8.41
CA LEU A 101 4.72 -2.22 7.00
C LEU A 101 4.74 -3.74 6.82
N PHE A 102 3.75 -4.27 6.09
CA PHE A 102 3.71 -5.69 5.73
C PHE A 102 4.22 -5.83 4.30
N TYR A 103 5.31 -6.60 4.12
CA TYR A 103 6.05 -6.65 2.87
C TYR A 103 6.75 -7.98 2.70
N ASP A 104 7.22 -8.25 1.48
CA ASP A 104 8.07 -9.40 1.17
C ASP A 104 9.52 -8.93 0.99
N THR A 105 10.47 -9.72 1.46
CA THR A 105 11.90 -9.37 1.38
C THR A 105 12.42 -9.30 -0.05
N THR A 106 11.70 -9.85 -1.02
CA THR A 106 12.06 -9.80 -2.44
C THR A 106 11.63 -8.51 -3.12
N GLN A 107 10.83 -7.68 -2.46
CA GLN A 107 10.33 -6.44 -3.04
C GLN A 107 11.40 -5.34 -3.04
N ASP A 108 11.29 -4.40 -3.99
CA ASP A 108 12.18 -3.24 -4.07
C ASP A 108 11.70 -2.16 -3.11
N ILE A 109 12.14 -2.26 -1.86
CA ILE A 109 11.81 -1.29 -0.80
C ILE A 109 13.11 -0.59 -0.41
N ARG A 110 13.12 0.73 -0.49
CA ARG A 110 14.31 1.54 -0.27
C ARG A 110 14.09 2.56 0.84
N GLY A 111 15.19 2.96 1.46
CA GLY A 111 15.20 4.09 2.38
C GLY A 111 15.06 3.73 3.85
N CYS A 112 15.14 2.44 4.22
CA CYS A 112 15.06 2.06 5.63
C CYS A 112 15.82 0.76 5.91
N ASP A 113 16.98 0.88 6.55
CA ASP A 113 17.81 -0.26 6.91
C ASP A 113 17.17 -1.12 8.01
N ALA A 114 16.28 -0.53 8.80
CA ALA A 114 15.61 -1.24 9.89
C ALA A 114 14.73 -2.41 9.42
N LEU A 115 14.38 -2.44 8.12
CA LEU A 115 13.60 -3.53 7.55
C LEU A 115 14.42 -4.81 7.36
N GLY A 116 15.76 -4.75 7.50
CA GLY A 116 16.60 -5.93 7.36
C GLY A 116 16.72 -6.48 5.96
N ILE A 117 16.38 -5.67 4.94
CA ILE A 117 16.46 -6.07 3.54
C ILE A 117 17.84 -5.68 3.01
N GLU A 118 18.58 -6.66 2.50
CA GLU A 118 19.87 -6.41 1.86
C GLU A 118 19.70 -5.84 0.47
N ARG A 119 20.58 -4.89 0.12
CA ARG A 119 20.59 -4.23 -1.19
C ARG A 119 21.92 -4.43 -1.90
#